data_fdf3c83a72acb9017877c976efe435cb
#
_entry.id   fdf3c83a72acb9017877c976efe435cb
#
_cell.length_a   1.000
_cell.length_b   1.000
_cell.length_c   1.000
_cell.angle_alpha   90.00
_cell.angle_beta   90.00
_cell.angle_gamma   90.00
#
_symmetry.space_group_name_H-M   'P 1'
#
loop_
_entity.id
_entity.type
_entity.pdbx_description
1 polymer ?
#
loop_
_entity_poly.entity_id
_entity_poly.type
_entity_poly.pdbx_seq_one_letter_code
_entity_poly.pdbx_strand_id
1 'polypeptide(L)'
;MADLGIIDSEIGFAEWENRQWEELSEAEKDHTAYRMAVYAAQVHCMDYNIGKLIESLKKSGKLDNTLIFFMSDNGACAEPHNELGGGKQKDINNPAVSGHPSYGKAWAQTSNTPFRKYKQRAYEGGISTPLIITW
;
A
#
# COMPACT_ATOMS: atom_id res chain seq x y z
N MET A 1 -3.28 8.69 13.32
CA MET A 1 -2.09 9.32 12.70
C MET A 1 -1.70 10.61 13.39
N ALA A 2 -2.61 11.55 13.60
CA ALA A 2 -2.35 12.76 14.40
C ALA A 2 -1.95 12.41 15.83
N ASP A 3 -2.72 11.54 16.51
CA ASP A 3 -2.42 11.08 17.88
C ASP A 3 -1.07 10.36 18.04
N LEU A 4 -0.51 9.87 16.94
CA LEU A 4 0.81 9.24 16.88
C LEU A 4 1.93 10.22 16.49
N GLY A 5 1.59 11.49 16.24
CA GLY A 5 2.54 12.51 15.77
C GLY A 5 3.11 12.27 14.38
N ILE A 6 2.46 11.44 13.56
CA ILE A 6 2.88 11.13 12.18
C ILE A 6 2.49 12.26 11.23
N ILE A 7 1.35 12.89 11.48
CA ILE A 7 0.88 14.07 10.74
C ILE A 7 0.46 15.15 11.72
N ASP A 8 0.56 16.41 11.30
CA ASP A 8 0.05 17.53 12.06
C ASP A 8 -1.47 17.44 12.16
N SER A 9 -2.02 17.67 13.36
CA SER A 9 -3.47 17.68 13.61
C SER A 9 -4.21 18.81 12.87
N GLU A 10 -3.49 19.86 12.46
CA GLU A 10 -4.04 20.98 11.67
C GLU A 10 -4.16 20.64 10.17
N ILE A 11 -3.45 19.59 9.72
CA ILE A 11 -3.58 19.09 8.35
C ILE A 11 -4.90 18.33 8.24
N GLY A 12 -5.82 18.84 7.46
CA GLY A 12 -7.07 18.15 7.16
C GLY A 12 -6.83 16.90 6.31
N PHE A 13 -7.64 15.88 6.53
CA PHE A 13 -7.67 14.73 5.64
C PHE A 13 -8.38 15.08 4.33
N ALA A 14 -7.93 14.47 3.24
CA ALA A 14 -8.67 14.53 1.98
C ALA A 14 -10.08 13.94 2.13
N GLU A 15 -11.03 14.48 1.38
CA GLU A 15 -12.39 13.97 1.35
C GLU A 15 -12.40 12.46 1.03
N TRP A 16 -13.16 11.70 1.82
CA TRP A 16 -13.37 10.29 1.61
C TRP A 16 -14.34 10.06 0.45
N GLU A 17 -13.93 9.36 -0.56
CA GLU A 17 -14.66 9.22 -1.83
C GLU A 17 -15.32 7.84 -2.00
N ASN A 18 -15.28 6.99 -0.97
CA ASN A 18 -15.83 5.64 -1.00
C ASN A 18 -16.89 5.49 0.10
N ARG A 19 -17.64 4.40 0.11
CA ARG A 19 -18.54 4.08 1.22
C ARG A 19 -17.76 3.97 2.53
N GLN A 20 -18.41 4.38 3.62
CA GLN A 20 -17.84 4.17 4.95
C GLN A 20 -17.82 2.67 5.29
N TRP A 21 -16.93 2.27 6.19
CA TRP A 21 -16.81 0.87 6.61
C TRP A 21 -18.12 0.31 7.16
N GLU A 22 -18.85 1.13 7.89
CA GLU A 22 -20.14 0.81 8.53
C GLU A 22 -21.27 0.57 7.52
N GLU A 23 -21.15 1.11 6.31
CA GLU A 23 -22.12 0.96 5.23
C GLU A 23 -21.94 -0.35 4.44
N LEU A 24 -20.83 -1.05 4.69
CA LEU A 24 -20.54 -2.32 4.04
C LEU A 24 -21.29 -3.47 4.73
N SER A 25 -21.81 -4.41 3.94
CA SER A 25 -22.29 -5.69 4.47
C SER A 25 -21.14 -6.52 5.06
N GLU A 26 -21.43 -7.45 5.95
CA GLU A 26 -20.41 -8.33 6.55
C GLU A 26 -19.61 -9.10 5.49
N ALA A 27 -20.28 -9.57 4.43
CA ALA A 27 -19.60 -10.24 3.32
C ALA A 27 -18.63 -9.31 2.55
N GLU A 28 -18.97 -8.01 2.39
CA GLU A 28 -18.08 -7.03 1.78
C GLU A 28 -16.92 -6.67 2.72
N LYS A 29 -17.16 -6.57 4.02
CA LYS A 29 -16.12 -6.36 5.04
C LYS A 29 -15.10 -7.50 5.02
N ASP A 30 -15.56 -8.74 5.08
CA ASP A 30 -14.70 -9.93 5.01
C ASP A 30 -13.90 -9.96 3.70
N HIS A 31 -14.56 -9.67 2.58
CA HIS A 31 -13.93 -9.65 1.27
C HIS A 31 -12.79 -8.61 1.20
N THR A 32 -13.07 -7.39 1.64
CA THR A 32 -12.09 -6.30 1.55
C THR A 32 -10.99 -6.41 2.60
N ALA A 33 -11.31 -6.89 3.82
CA ALA A 33 -10.34 -7.18 4.87
C ALA A 33 -9.35 -8.28 4.44
N TYR A 34 -9.83 -9.36 3.81
CA TYR A 34 -8.96 -10.41 3.29
C TYR A 34 -7.97 -9.87 2.25
N ARG A 35 -8.40 -8.98 1.35
CA ARG A 35 -7.51 -8.37 0.34
C ARG A 35 -6.43 -7.51 0.96
N MET A 36 -6.78 -6.75 2.00
CA MET A 36 -5.79 -5.99 2.76
C MET A 36 -4.81 -6.92 3.49
N ALA A 37 -5.28 -8.03 4.05
CA ALA A 37 -4.40 -9.02 4.69
C ALA A 37 -3.39 -9.63 3.71
N VAL A 38 -3.82 -9.92 2.46
CA VAL A 38 -2.91 -10.40 1.41
C VAL A 38 -1.88 -9.32 1.04
N TYR A 39 -2.30 -8.07 0.89
CA TYR A 39 -1.40 -6.95 0.65
C TYR A 39 -0.38 -6.79 1.80
N ALA A 40 -0.83 -6.82 3.04
CA ALA A 40 0.05 -6.74 4.20
C ALA A 40 1.07 -7.89 4.23
N ALA A 41 0.66 -9.11 3.85
CA ALA A 41 1.56 -10.25 3.73
C ALA A 41 2.62 -10.05 2.63
N GLN A 42 2.27 -9.42 1.51
CA GLN A 42 3.22 -9.06 0.46
C GLN A 42 4.25 -8.03 0.94
N VAL A 43 3.79 -7.00 1.67
CA VAL A 43 4.68 -5.99 2.28
C VAL A 43 5.62 -6.66 3.28
N HIS A 44 5.12 -7.54 4.14
CA HIS A 44 5.94 -8.31 5.08
C HIS A 44 7.01 -9.17 4.36
N CYS A 45 6.61 -9.85 3.28
CA CYS A 45 7.53 -10.65 2.47
C CYS A 45 8.62 -9.78 1.83
N MET A 46 8.27 -8.60 1.33
CA MET A 46 9.21 -7.64 0.77
C MET A 46 10.21 -7.17 1.83
N ASP A 47 9.74 -6.72 2.99
CA ASP A 47 10.58 -6.27 4.11
C ASP A 47 11.58 -7.35 4.55
N TYR A 48 11.08 -8.59 4.73
CA TYR A 48 11.93 -9.73 5.07
C TYR A 48 13.07 -9.96 4.06
N ASN A 49 12.79 -9.83 2.76
CA ASN A 49 13.81 -10.04 1.73
C ASN A 49 14.77 -8.84 1.61
N ILE A 50 14.33 -7.62 1.88
CA ILE A 50 15.20 -6.44 2.03
C ILE A 50 16.18 -6.68 3.19
N GLY A 51 15.70 -7.18 4.32
CA GLY A 51 16.56 -7.56 5.46
C GLY A 51 17.66 -8.53 5.05
N LYS A 52 17.34 -9.57 4.26
CA LYS A 52 18.37 -10.51 3.74
C LYS A 52 19.40 -9.84 2.83
N LEU A 53 18.97 -8.90 2.00
CA LEU A 53 19.86 -8.13 1.14
C LEU A 53 20.85 -7.32 1.98
N ILE A 54 20.34 -6.60 2.98
CA ILE A 54 21.17 -5.81 3.91
C ILE A 54 22.16 -6.69 4.67
N GLU A 55 21.71 -7.85 5.17
CA GLU A 55 22.62 -8.81 5.81
C GLU A 55 23.73 -9.32 4.87
N SER A 56 23.41 -9.55 3.60
CA SER A 56 24.38 -9.96 2.59
C SER A 56 25.44 -8.88 2.34
N LEU A 57 25.02 -7.62 2.25
CA LEU A 57 25.93 -6.47 2.15
C LEU A 57 26.83 -6.36 3.39
N LYS A 58 26.28 -6.56 4.58
CA LYS A 58 27.03 -6.55 5.83
C LYS A 58 28.06 -7.67 5.88
N LYS A 59 27.67 -8.91 5.54
CA LYS A 59 28.56 -10.08 5.51
C LYS A 59 29.72 -9.94 4.51
N SER A 60 29.47 -9.23 3.39
CA SER A 60 30.48 -8.96 2.38
C SER A 60 31.36 -7.73 2.68
N GLY A 61 31.13 -7.04 3.80
CA GLY A 61 31.86 -5.82 4.19
C GLY A 61 31.58 -4.62 3.29
N LYS A 62 30.45 -4.61 2.57
CA LYS A 62 30.09 -3.56 1.63
C LYS A 62 29.05 -2.58 2.16
N LEU A 63 28.39 -2.87 3.28
CA LEU A 63 27.27 -2.08 3.76
C LEU A 63 27.69 -0.64 4.05
N ASP A 64 28.82 -0.43 4.73
CA ASP A 64 29.31 0.89 5.12
C ASP A 64 29.78 1.77 3.95
N ASN A 65 29.81 1.23 2.75
CA ASN A 65 30.10 1.95 1.50
C ASN A 65 29.01 1.71 0.45
N THR A 66 27.78 1.59 0.89
CA THR A 66 26.60 1.37 0.03
C THR A 66 25.51 2.35 0.41
N LEU A 67 25.14 3.22 -0.52
CA LEU A 67 24.00 4.11 -0.40
C LEU A 67 22.73 3.34 -0.82
N ILE A 68 21.75 3.27 0.09
CA ILE A 68 20.49 2.55 -0.13
C ILE A 68 19.34 3.55 -0.19
N PHE A 69 18.57 3.48 -1.26
CA PHE A 69 17.31 4.20 -1.44
C PHE A 69 16.15 3.20 -1.42
N PHE A 70 15.14 3.45 -0.62
CA PHE A 70 13.89 2.73 -0.66
C PHE A 70 12.75 3.73 -0.88
N MET A 71 11.99 3.53 -1.94
CA MET A 71 10.87 4.39 -2.31
C MET A 71 9.83 3.62 -3.12
N SER A 72 8.61 4.13 -3.18
CA SER A 72 7.63 3.72 -4.19
C SER A 72 7.74 4.62 -5.42
N ASP A 73 7.48 4.09 -6.60
CA ASP A 73 7.49 4.82 -7.87
C ASP A 73 6.24 5.69 -8.08
N ASN A 74 5.17 5.41 -7.37
CA ASN A 74 3.90 6.13 -7.38
C ASN A 74 3.09 5.84 -6.12
N GLY A 75 2.00 6.55 -5.95
CA GLY A 75 1.02 6.25 -4.90
C GLY A 75 0.35 4.89 -5.10
N ALA A 76 -0.46 4.50 -4.12
CA ALA A 76 -1.14 3.21 -4.07
C ALA A 76 -1.99 2.92 -5.30
N CYS A 77 -2.02 1.67 -5.74
CA CYS A 77 -2.71 1.25 -6.96
C CYS A 77 -4.18 0.91 -6.69
N ALA A 78 -5.09 1.61 -7.36
CA ALA A 78 -6.54 1.40 -7.27
C ALA A 78 -7.12 0.56 -8.43
N GLU A 79 -6.27 0.10 -9.36
CA GLU A 79 -6.74 -0.61 -10.56
C GLU A 79 -7.31 -1.98 -10.20
N PRO A 80 -8.38 -2.42 -10.89
CA PRO A 80 -9.12 -1.79 -11.99
C PRO A 80 -10.18 -0.76 -11.56
N HIS A 81 -9.93 0.02 -10.54
CA HIS A 81 -10.80 1.11 -10.03
C HIS A 81 -12.16 0.68 -9.44
N ASN A 82 -12.28 -0.57 -9.02
CA ASN A 82 -13.40 -1.03 -8.21
C ASN A 82 -13.21 -0.59 -6.75
N GLU A 83 -14.31 -0.26 -6.10
CA GLU A 83 -14.26 0.20 -4.70
C GLU A 83 -13.64 -0.84 -3.77
N LEU A 84 -14.11 -2.08 -3.83
CA LEU A 84 -13.71 -3.18 -2.95
C LEU A 84 -12.66 -4.13 -3.57
N GLY A 85 -12.07 -3.76 -4.70
CA GLY A 85 -11.03 -4.52 -5.37
C GLY A 85 -11.49 -5.35 -6.56
N GLY A 86 -10.54 -5.79 -7.35
CA GLY A 86 -10.73 -6.57 -8.57
C GLY A 86 -10.22 -8.00 -8.46
N GLY A 87 -10.47 -8.79 -9.53
CA GLY A 87 -10.09 -10.19 -9.59
C GLY A 87 -10.95 -11.11 -8.72
N LYS A 88 -10.72 -12.43 -8.84
CA LYS A 88 -11.45 -13.45 -8.08
C LYS A 88 -10.72 -13.77 -6.79
N GLN A 89 -11.33 -13.47 -5.65
CA GLN A 89 -10.71 -13.66 -4.34
C GLN A 89 -10.27 -15.10 -4.06
N LYS A 90 -11.12 -16.08 -4.34
CA LYS A 90 -10.84 -17.51 -4.12
C LYS A 90 -9.62 -18.03 -4.90
N ASP A 91 -9.28 -17.33 -5.98
CA ASP A 91 -8.21 -17.72 -6.88
C ASP A 91 -7.00 -16.76 -6.80
N ILE A 92 -6.94 -15.93 -5.76
CA ILE A 92 -5.95 -14.83 -5.65
C ILE A 92 -4.49 -15.31 -5.74
N ASN A 93 -4.22 -16.54 -5.31
CA ASN A 93 -2.90 -17.16 -5.38
C ASN A 93 -2.64 -17.89 -6.72
N ASN A 94 -3.60 -17.88 -7.65
CA ASN A 94 -3.44 -18.49 -8.96
C ASN A 94 -3.57 -17.40 -10.04
N PRO A 95 -2.45 -16.82 -10.52
CA PRO A 95 -2.47 -15.74 -11.47
C PRO A 95 -3.13 -16.08 -12.81
N ALA A 96 -3.18 -17.35 -13.17
CA ALA A 96 -3.79 -17.80 -14.43
C ALA A 96 -5.31 -17.61 -14.45
N VAL A 97 -5.98 -17.62 -13.29
CA VAL A 97 -7.45 -17.56 -13.18
C VAL A 97 -7.97 -16.43 -12.30
N SER A 98 -7.11 -15.80 -11.50
CA SER A 98 -7.52 -14.71 -10.60
C SER A 98 -7.93 -13.43 -11.35
N GLY A 99 -7.51 -13.29 -12.59
CA GLY A 99 -7.66 -12.07 -13.36
C GLY A 99 -6.66 -11.00 -12.90
N HIS A 100 -7.17 -9.81 -12.58
CA HIS A 100 -6.35 -8.70 -12.06
C HIS A 100 -6.70 -8.43 -10.59
N PRO A 101 -6.10 -9.15 -9.63
CA PRO A 101 -6.42 -8.96 -8.22
C PRO A 101 -5.88 -7.61 -7.73
N SER A 102 -6.73 -6.90 -7.00
CA SER A 102 -6.37 -5.64 -6.35
C SER A 102 -7.15 -5.48 -5.04
N TYR A 103 -6.68 -4.60 -4.19
CA TYR A 103 -7.39 -4.29 -2.94
C TYR A 103 -8.40 -3.14 -3.06
N GLY A 104 -8.45 -2.49 -4.23
CA GLY A 104 -9.50 -1.54 -4.57
C GLY A 104 -9.23 -0.08 -4.18
N LYS A 105 -10.14 0.81 -4.62
CA LYS A 105 -10.01 2.25 -4.43
C LYS A 105 -10.01 2.66 -2.96
N ALA A 106 -10.85 2.04 -2.13
CA ALA A 106 -10.97 2.38 -0.72
C ALA A 106 -9.64 2.17 0.00
N TRP A 107 -9.01 1.01 -0.15
CA TRP A 107 -7.71 0.74 0.43
C TRP A 107 -6.57 1.54 -0.19
N ALA A 108 -6.64 1.82 -1.50
CA ALA A 108 -5.65 2.68 -2.15
C ALA A 108 -5.71 4.11 -1.58
N GLN A 109 -6.90 4.67 -1.35
CA GLN A 109 -7.05 5.97 -0.71
C GLN A 109 -6.56 5.94 0.75
N THR A 110 -6.90 4.91 1.50
CA THR A 110 -6.40 4.70 2.87
C THR A 110 -4.88 4.66 2.93
N SER A 111 -4.25 3.94 1.99
CA SER A 111 -2.78 3.79 1.92
C SER A 111 -2.05 5.10 1.60
N ASN A 112 -2.72 6.07 1.00
CA ASN A 112 -2.15 7.37 0.66
C ASN A 112 -2.51 8.48 1.66
N THR A 113 -3.21 8.17 2.73
CA THR A 113 -3.59 9.15 3.77
C THR A 113 -2.36 9.91 4.27
N PRO A 114 -2.39 11.25 4.41
CA PRO A 114 -3.57 12.14 4.33
C PRO A 114 -3.92 12.66 2.93
N PHE A 115 -3.17 12.26 1.90
CA PHE A 115 -3.27 12.81 0.57
C PHE A 115 -4.50 12.33 -0.20
N ARG A 116 -4.91 13.16 -1.15
CA ARG A 116 -6.04 12.88 -2.04
C ARG A 116 -5.62 11.96 -3.18
N LYS A 117 -6.51 11.03 -3.54
CA LYS A 117 -6.36 10.11 -4.69
C LYS A 117 -5.23 9.09 -4.53
N TYR A 118 -4.82 8.52 -5.65
CA TYR A 118 -3.94 7.36 -5.76
C TYR A 118 -3.26 7.36 -7.15
N LYS A 119 -2.45 6.36 -7.44
CA LYS A 119 -1.78 6.13 -8.73
C LYS A 119 -2.66 6.53 -9.93
N GLN A 120 -2.05 7.05 -10.99
CA GLN A 120 -2.66 7.60 -12.22
C GLN A 120 -3.35 8.97 -12.04
N ARG A 121 -3.26 9.58 -10.86
CA ARG A 121 -3.84 10.90 -10.59
C ARG A 121 -2.73 11.89 -10.25
N ALA A 122 -2.82 13.10 -10.84
CA ALA A 122 -1.88 14.19 -10.57
C ALA A 122 -2.20 14.94 -9.25
N TYR A 123 -2.60 14.18 -8.23
CA TYR A 123 -2.78 14.63 -6.85
C TYR A 123 -1.67 14.03 -5.99
N GLU A 124 -1.43 14.60 -4.82
CA GLU A 124 -0.36 14.15 -3.92
C GLU A 124 -0.44 12.64 -3.62
N GLY A 125 -1.63 12.07 -3.43
CA GLY A 125 -1.78 10.62 -3.26
C GLY A 125 -1.37 9.76 -4.45
N GLY A 126 -1.18 10.37 -5.63
CA GLY A 126 -0.68 9.66 -6.82
C GLY A 126 0.82 9.83 -7.07
N ILE A 127 1.40 10.95 -6.62
CA ILE A 127 2.77 11.36 -6.98
C ILE A 127 3.71 11.52 -5.78
N SER A 128 3.19 11.79 -4.58
CA SER A 128 4.00 11.97 -3.38
C SER A 128 4.14 10.63 -2.65
N THR A 129 5.35 10.12 -2.58
CA THR A 129 5.66 8.83 -1.96
C THR A 129 6.75 8.95 -0.92
N PRO A 130 6.73 8.11 0.13
CA PRO A 130 7.79 8.09 1.11
C PRO A 130 9.14 7.74 0.50
N LEU A 131 10.19 8.35 1.00
CA LEU A 131 11.57 8.07 0.65
C LEU A 131 12.36 7.77 1.93
N ILE A 132 13.02 6.62 1.96
CA ILE A 132 13.98 6.27 3.01
C ILE A 132 15.37 6.20 2.37
N ILE A 133 16.32 6.89 2.97
CA ILE A 133 17.72 6.87 2.54
C ILE A 133 18.59 6.49 3.72
N THR A 134 19.51 5.57 3.49
CA THR A 134 20.52 5.20 4.47
C THR A 134 21.89 5.02 3.83
N TRP A 135 22.92 5.47 4.55
CA TRP A 135 24.33 5.37 4.16
C TRP A 135 25.22 5.22 5.38
#